data_860068db48a819674bfd4fa7e1fc1e71
#
_entry.id   860068db48a819674bfd4fa7e1fc1e71
#
_cell.length_a   1.000
_cell.length_b   1.000
_cell.length_c   1.000
_cell.angle_alpha   90.00
_cell.angle_beta   90.00
_cell.angle_gamma   90.00
#
_symmetry.space_group_name_H-M   'P 1'
#
loop_
_entity.id
_entity.type
_entity.pdbx_description
1 polymer ?
#
loop_
_entity_poly.entity_id
_entity_poly.type
_entity_poly.pdbx_seq_one_letter_code
_entity_poly.pdbx_strand_id
1 'polypeptide(L)'
;MTLQERINTISELGLYLRKNFLEDHFDTIKLATAKNPWFTVKSITNAVLSISNMVEKDMLSAWLNPYTIKEPSAPKNVLIIMAGNIPLVGFHDLLSVIIMGHNPVIKLSSNDNVLMPLIINIFLDLSPSNYNQIKFINEVKGRSFDAVIATGTDNSANYFKYYFKDAKRIIRKKRRSIAI
;
A
#
# COMPACT_ATOMS: atom_id res chain seq x y z
N MET A 1 -14.39 4.68 -9.66
CA MET A 1 -14.11 6.00 -9.04
C MET A 1 -13.31 6.85 -10.02
N THR A 2 -13.69 8.10 -10.18
CA THR A 2 -12.90 9.14 -10.85
C THR A 2 -11.66 9.50 -10.02
N LEU A 3 -10.69 10.19 -10.59
CA LEU A 3 -9.51 10.66 -9.86
C LEU A 3 -9.90 11.50 -8.63
N GLN A 4 -10.90 12.39 -8.77
CA GLN A 4 -11.33 13.22 -7.67
C GLN A 4 -11.99 12.42 -6.53
N GLU A 5 -12.79 11.41 -6.86
CA GLU A 5 -13.37 10.51 -5.86
C GLU A 5 -12.28 9.72 -5.15
N ARG A 6 -11.26 9.22 -5.87
CA ARG A 6 -10.12 8.53 -5.26
C ARG A 6 -9.35 9.43 -4.29
N ILE A 7 -9.07 10.68 -4.69
CA ILE A 7 -8.41 11.67 -3.83
C ILE A 7 -9.24 11.95 -2.58
N ASN A 8 -10.54 12.15 -2.73
CA ASN A 8 -11.43 12.43 -1.60
C ASN A 8 -11.46 11.25 -0.61
N THR A 9 -11.71 10.03 -1.10
CA THR A 9 -11.74 8.82 -0.26
C THR A 9 -10.40 8.59 0.47
N ILE A 10 -9.28 8.80 -0.22
CA ILE A 10 -7.94 8.69 0.38
C ILE A 10 -7.73 9.75 1.46
N SER A 11 -8.20 10.99 1.25
CA SER A 11 -8.11 12.04 2.26
C SER A 11 -8.99 11.75 3.47
N GLU A 12 -10.18 11.19 3.27
CA GLU A 12 -11.08 10.72 4.34
C GLU A 12 -10.42 9.60 5.15
N LEU A 13 -9.76 8.65 4.48
CA LEU A 13 -8.94 7.64 5.16
C LEU A 13 -7.88 8.31 6.06
N GLY A 14 -7.18 9.31 5.57
CA GLY A 14 -6.18 10.05 6.36
C GLY A 14 -6.78 10.71 7.60
N LEU A 15 -7.96 11.30 7.49
CA LEU A 15 -8.67 11.90 8.63
C LEU A 15 -9.09 10.84 9.65
N TYR A 16 -9.62 9.70 9.20
CA TYR A 16 -9.97 8.59 10.07
C TYR A 16 -8.74 8.05 10.81
N LEU A 17 -7.65 7.80 10.09
CA LEU A 17 -6.41 7.29 10.66
C LEU A 17 -5.85 8.21 11.75
N ARG A 18 -5.97 9.53 11.58
CA ARG A 18 -5.49 10.51 12.56
C ARG A 18 -6.33 10.54 13.83
N LYS A 19 -7.64 10.41 13.70
CA LYS A 19 -8.57 10.66 14.78
C LYS A 19 -8.99 9.41 15.56
N ASN A 20 -9.22 8.32 14.84
CA ASN A 20 -9.95 7.18 15.36
C ASN A 20 -9.13 5.89 15.43
N PHE A 21 -8.08 5.76 14.60
CA PHE A 21 -7.40 4.47 14.39
C PHE A 21 -6.91 3.81 15.67
N LEU A 22 -6.30 4.56 16.59
CA LEU A 22 -5.71 3.99 17.80
C LEU A 22 -6.78 3.48 18.78
N GLU A 23 -7.90 4.17 18.88
CA GLU A 23 -9.01 3.79 19.77
C GLU A 23 -9.80 2.62 19.18
N ASP A 24 -10.21 2.73 17.93
CA ASP A 24 -11.08 1.75 17.28
C ASP A 24 -10.37 0.41 17.01
N HIS A 25 -9.04 0.40 16.91
CA HIS A 25 -8.27 -0.78 16.47
C HIS A 25 -7.18 -1.22 17.45
N PHE A 26 -7.33 -0.89 18.74
CA PHE A 26 -6.32 -1.21 19.76
C PHE A 26 -5.99 -2.72 19.83
N ASP A 27 -6.98 -3.59 19.76
CA ASP A 27 -6.77 -5.03 19.81
C ASP A 27 -6.07 -5.56 18.53
N THR A 28 -6.36 -4.97 17.38
CA THR A 28 -5.66 -5.30 16.13
C THR A 28 -4.21 -4.85 16.17
N ILE A 29 -3.92 -3.71 16.80
CA ILE A 29 -2.54 -3.24 17.03
C ILE A 29 -1.79 -4.22 17.94
N LYS A 30 -2.40 -4.68 19.03
CA LYS A 30 -1.82 -5.71 19.90
C LYS A 30 -1.53 -7.00 19.14
N LEU A 31 -2.47 -7.45 18.29
CA LEU A 31 -2.27 -8.63 17.45
C LEU A 31 -1.10 -8.44 16.50
N ALA A 32 -0.94 -7.28 15.88
CA ALA A 32 0.17 -6.98 15.00
C ALA A 32 1.52 -7.02 15.73
N THR A 33 1.60 -6.45 16.96
CA THR A 33 2.80 -6.49 17.79
C THR A 33 3.13 -7.92 18.24
N ALA A 34 2.13 -8.72 18.57
CA ALA A 34 2.32 -10.13 18.97
C ALA A 34 2.83 -10.99 17.79
N LYS A 35 2.38 -10.73 16.57
CA LYS A 35 2.80 -11.47 15.36
C LYS A 35 4.17 -11.05 14.85
N ASN A 36 4.58 -9.81 15.06
CA ASN A 36 5.87 -9.30 14.62
C ASN A 36 6.54 -8.50 15.76
N PRO A 37 7.55 -9.08 16.45
CA PRO A 37 8.24 -8.42 17.57
C PRO A 37 8.94 -7.09 17.20
N TRP A 38 9.18 -6.83 15.90
CA TRP A 38 9.72 -5.56 15.42
C TRP A 38 8.68 -4.45 15.36
N PHE A 39 7.39 -4.81 15.43
CA PHE A 39 6.28 -3.87 15.39
C PHE A 39 5.89 -3.47 16.81
N THR A 40 6.44 -2.37 17.28
CA THR A 40 6.00 -1.78 18.56
C THR A 40 4.76 -0.91 18.35
N VAL A 41 3.95 -0.71 19.39
CA VAL A 41 2.82 0.23 19.35
C VAL A 41 3.29 1.60 18.83
N LYS A 42 4.44 2.09 19.33
CA LYS A 42 5.03 3.36 18.89
C LYS A 42 5.35 3.38 17.38
N SER A 43 5.97 2.31 16.85
CA SER A 43 6.30 2.25 15.42
C SER A 43 5.05 2.18 14.53
N ILE A 44 4.01 1.46 14.98
CA ILE A 44 2.71 1.41 14.30
C ILE A 44 2.04 2.78 14.32
N THR A 45 1.96 3.43 15.49
CA THR A 45 1.40 4.78 15.61
C THR A 45 2.11 5.78 14.70
N ASN A 46 3.44 5.77 14.69
CA ASN A 46 4.21 6.66 13.82
C ASN A 46 3.95 6.38 12.33
N ALA A 47 3.84 5.12 11.93
CA ALA A 47 3.53 4.75 10.56
C ALA A 47 2.15 5.24 10.14
N VAL A 48 1.13 5.05 10.99
CA VAL A 48 -0.25 5.51 10.75
C VAL A 48 -0.32 7.04 10.65
N LEU A 49 0.33 7.76 11.56
CA LEU A 49 0.39 9.22 11.51
C LEU A 49 1.12 9.73 10.26
N SER A 50 2.21 9.07 9.87
CA SER A 50 2.94 9.41 8.64
C SER A 50 2.07 9.21 7.40
N ILE A 51 1.30 8.12 7.34
CA ILE A 51 0.33 7.88 6.27
C ILE A 51 -0.75 8.96 6.28
N SER A 52 -1.33 9.24 7.45
CA SER A 52 -2.36 10.28 7.59
C SER A 52 -1.88 11.63 7.05
N ASN A 53 -0.64 12.04 7.38
CA ASN A 53 -0.05 13.27 6.87
C ASN A 53 0.18 13.20 5.35
N MET A 54 0.69 12.06 4.85
CA MET A 54 0.95 11.86 3.41
C MET A 54 -0.30 12.01 2.55
N VAL A 55 -1.44 11.57 3.07
CA VAL A 55 -2.73 11.57 2.34
C VAL A 55 -3.62 12.75 2.69
N GLU A 56 -3.12 13.73 3.43
CA GLU A 56 -3.81 15.00 3.64
C GLU A 56 -4.06 15.71 2.30
N LYS A 57 -5.21 16.34 2.14
CA LYS A 57 -5.67 16.86 0.84
C LYS A 57 -4.65 17.79 0.16
N ASP A 58 -4.05 18.70 0.95
CA ASP A 58 -3.06 19.64 0.41
C ASP A 58 -1.76 18.94 0.03
N MET A 59 -1.34 17.94 0.81
CA MET A 59 -0.15 17.14 0.52
C MET A 59 -0.34 16.28 -0.71
N LEU A 60 -1.51 15.65 -0.88
CA LEU A 60 -1.86 14.91 -2.09
C LEU A 60 -1.88 15.83 -3.30
N SER A 61 -2.51 17.00 -3.18
CA SER A 61 -2.58 17.98 -4.26
C SER A 61 -1.19 18.44 -4.68
N ALA A 62 -0.32 18.79 -3.73
CA ALA A 62 1.06 19.17 -3.99
C ALA A 62 1.86 18.04 -4.66
N TRP A 63 1.69 16.80 -4.20
CA TRP A 63 2.35 15.63 -4.79
C TRP A 63 1.88 15.36 -6.22
N LEU A 64 0.60 15.54 -6.51
CA LEU A 64 0.02 15.20 -7.81
C LEU A 64 0.15 16.34 -8.84
N ASN A 65 0.32 17.59 -8.39
CA ASN A 65 0.37 18.79 -9.24
C ASN A 65 1.37 18.73 -10.42
N PRO A 66 2.59 18.15 -10.27
CA PRO A 66 3.54 18.03 -11.38
C PRO A 66 3.14 17.03 -12.47
N TYR A 67 2.10 16.21 -12.24
CA TYR A 67 1.73 15.10 -13.12
C TYR A 67 0.43 15.38 -13.85
N THR A 68 0.42 15.13 -15.16
CA THR A 68 -0.83 15.11 -15.94
C THR A 68 -1.45 13.71 -15.83
N ILE A 69 -2.30 13.52 -14.82
CA ILE A 69 -2.96 12.24 -14.58
C ILE A 69 -4.22 12.16 -15.45
N LYS A 70 -4.27 11.14 -16.31
CA LYS A 70 -5.43 10.82 -17.13
C LYS A 70 -6.09 9.55 -16.63
N GLU A 71 -7.40 9.49 -16.67
CA GLU A 71 -8.12 8.25 -16.40
C GLU A 71 -7.69 7.17 -17.39
N PRO A 72 -7.37 5.96 -16.91
CA PRO A 72 -7.00 4.88 -17.80
C PRO A 72 -8.23 4.43 -18.61
N SER A 73 -8.06 4.26 -19.92
CA SER A 73 -9.12 3.70 -20.79
C SER A 73 -9.51 2.28 -20.39
N ALA A 74 -8.55 1.52 -19.85
CA ALA A 74 -8.75 0.21 -19.26
C ALA A 74 -7.85 0.08 -18.02
N PRO A 75 -8.44 -0.08 -16.80
CA PRO A 75 -7.69 -0.35 -15.60
C PRO A 75 -6.84 -1.61 -15.72
N LYS A 76 -5.58 -1.55 -15.28
CA LYS A 76 -4.61 -2.64 -15.34
C LYS A 76 -4.48 -3.32 -13.99
N ASN A 77 -4.21 -4.63 -14.00
CA ASN A 77 -3.90 -5.38 -12.81
C ASN A 77 -2.43 -5.20 -12.45
N VAL A 78 -2.16 -4.46 -11.39
CA VAL A 78 -0.81 -4.18 -10.91
C VAL A 78 -0.52 -5.02 -9.67
N LEU A 79 0.40 -5.98 -9.81
CA LEU A 79 0.87 -6.76 -8.67
C LEU A 79 1.74 -5.91 -7.76
N ILE A 80 1.42 -5.90 -6.47
CA ILE A 80 2.21 -5.25 -5.42
C ILE A 80 2.71 -6.33 -4.46
N ILE A 81 4.01 -6.63 -4.49
CA ILE A 81 4.66 -7.52 -3.52
C ILE A 81 5.23 -6.64 -2.42
N MET A 82 4.59 -6.69 -1.25
CA MET A 82 4.91 -5.81 -0.14
C MET A 82 6.00 -6.40 0.75
N ALA A 83 6.94 -5.57 1.20
CA ALA A 83 7.81 -5.90 2.31
C ALA A 83 7.04 -5.79 3.63
N GLY A 84 7.60 -6.32 4.72
CA GLY A 84 6.98 -6.28 6.04
C GLY A 84 7.99 -6.05 7.17
N ASN A 85 9.09 -5.38 6.87
CA ASN A 85 10.12 -5.04 7.84
C ASN A 85 9.82 -3.76 8.63
N ILE A 86 8.91 -2.94 8.13
CA ILE A 86 8.42 -1.71 8.77
C ILE A 86 6.89 -1.74 8.65
N PRO A 87 6.13 -1.30 9.68
CA PRO A 87 4.67 -1.26 9.60
C PRO A 87 4.18 -0.47 8.38
N LEU A 88 3.26 -1.06 7.62
CA LEU A 88 2.58 -0.42 6.50
C LEU A 88 3.50 0.09 5.37
N VAL A 89 4.70 -0.45 5.22
CA VAL A 89 5.71 0.01 4.25
C VAL A 89 5.23 -0.05 2.79
N GLY A 90 4.29 -0.93 2.48
CA GLY A 90 3.70 -1.08 1.14
C GLY A 90 2.61 -0.06 0.81
N PHE A 91 2.20 0.81 1.76
CA PHE A 91 1.09 1.72 1.56
C PHE A 91 1.31 2.71 0.41
N HIS A 92 2.50 3.27 0.26
CA HIS A 92 2.80 4.21 -0.82
C HIS A 92 2.64 3.59 -2.22
N ASP A 93 3.01 2.32 -2.37
CA ASP A 93 2.84 1.60 -3.64
C ASP A 93 1.36 1.36 -3.93
N LEU A 94 0.58 0.97 -2.91
CA LEU A 94 -0.86 0.84 -3.00
C LEU A 94 -1.53 2.16 -3.38
N LEU A 95 -1.19 3.25 -2.67
CA LEU A 95 -1.68 4.60 -2.92
C LEU A 95 -1.44 5.01 -4.38
N SER A 96 -0.23 4.78 -4.89
CA SER A 96 0.15 5.13 -6.28
C SER A 96 -0.72 4.38 -7.29
N VAL A 97 -0.98 3.10 -7.09
CA VAL A 97 -1.80 2.28 -7.99
C VAL A 97 -3.26 2.72 -7.95
N ILE A 98 -3.81 3.01 -6.77
CA ILE A 98 -5.19 3.48 -6.61
C ILE A 98 -5.35 4.85 -7.28
N ILE A 99 -4.48 5.82 -7.00
CA ILE A 99 -4.54 7.17 -7.57
C ILE A 99 -4.53 7.12 -9.11
N MET A 100 -3.72 6.24 -9.69
CA MET A 100 -3.65 6.08 -11.15
C MET A 100 -4.85 5.32 -11.74
N GLY A 101 -5.85 4.92 -10.94
CA GLY A 101 -7.06 4.24 -11.40
C GLY A 101 -6.83 2.80 -11.89
N HIS A 102 -5.81 2.13 -11.37
CA HIS A 102 -5.51 0.74 -11.69
C HIS A 102 -5.96 -0.21 -10.56
N ASN A 103 -6.03 -1.50 -10.85
CA ASN A 103 -6.47 -2.54 -9.92
C ASN A 103 -5.28 -3.10 -9.13
N PRO A 104 -5.16 -2.83 -7.83
CA PRO A 104 -4.11 -3.43 -7.00
C PRO A 104 -4.37 -4.92 -6.80
N VAL A 105 -3.35 -5.75 -7.08
CA VAL A 105 -3.31 -7.16 -6.71
C VAL A 105 -2.19 -7.32 -5.68
N ILE A 106 -2.53 -7.61 -4.44
CA ILE A 106 -1.63 -7.48 -3.31
C ILE A 106 -1.16 -8.85 -2.85
N LYS A 107 0.16 -9.02 -2.79
CA LYS A 107 0.82 -10.10 -2.06
C LYS A 107 1.46 -9.52 -0.82
N LEU A 108 0.84 -9.80 0.32
CA LEU A 108 1.35 -9.37 1.63
C LEU A 108 2.66 -10.09 2.00
N SER A 109 3.45 -9.43 2.84
CA SER A 109 4.49 -10.08 3.61
C SER A 109 3.86 -10.87 4.76
N SER A 110 4.43 -12.03 5.11
CA SER A 110 4.06 -12.75 6.33
C SER A 110 4.27 -11.92 7.61
N ASN A 111 5.18 -10.97 7.56
CA ASN A 111 5.54 -10.11 8.69
C ASN A 111 4.61 -8.90 8.87
N ASP A 112 3.81 -8.53 7.85
CA ASP A 112 2.79 -7.46 7.92
C ASP A 112 1.51 -7.92 7.21
N ASN A 113 0.84 -8.89 7.81
CA ASN A 113 -0.41 -9.45 7.30
C ASN A 113 -1.63 -9.07 8.18
N VAL A 114 -1.47 -8.12 9.08
CA VAL A 114 -2.52 -7.64 9.98
C VAL A 114 -2.90 -6.19 9.67
N LEU A 115 -1.91 -5.30 9.67
CA LEU A 115 -2.15 -3.85 9.56
C LEU A 115 -2.60 -3.44 8.14
N MET A 116 -1.94 -3.96 7.11
CA MET A 116 -2.28 -3.57 5.73
C MET A 116 -3.70 -4.00 5.34
N PRO A 117 -4.18 -5.23 5.63
CA PRO A 117 -5.58 -5.57 5.41
C PRO A 117 -6.55 -4.67 6.16
N LEU A 118 -6.24 -4.28 7.41
CA LEU A 118 -7.07 -3.36 8.17
C LEU A 118 -7.20 -2.01 7.47
N ILE A 119 -6.08 -1.39 7.07
CA ILE A 119 -6.09 -0.11 6.34
C ILE A 119 -6.90 -0.20 5.04
N ILE A 120 -6.75 -1.32 4.32
CA ILE A 120 -7.48 -1.55 3.07
C ILE A 120 -8.99 -1.69 3.33
N ASN A 121 -9.39 -2.41 4.39
CA ASN A 121 -10.81 -2.54 4.74
C ASN A 121 -11.40 -1.18 5.10
N ILE A 122 -10.72 -0.37 5.92
CA ILE A 122 -11.17 1.00 6.24
C ILE A 122 -11.32 1.83 4.95
N PHE A 123 -10.36 1.74 4.03
CA PHE A 123 -10.46 2.43 2.74
C PHE A 123 -11.65 1.95 1.91
N LEU A 124 -11.92 0.65 1.90
CA LEU A 124 -13.07 0.07 1.17
C LEU A 124 -14.41 0.50 1.80
N ASP A 125 -14.49 0.57 3.13
CA ASP A 125 -15.68 1.03 3.84
C ASP A 125 -15.99 2.51 3.57
N LEU A 126 -14.97 3.34 3.36
CA LEU A 126 -15.09 4.74 2.95
C LEU A 126 -15.35 4.91 1.44
N SER A 127 -15.12 3.87 0.65
CA SER A 127 -15.27 3.92 -0.80
C SER A 127 -16.74 3.73 -1.21
N PRO A 128 -17.13 4.19 -2.42
CA PRO A 128 -18.43 3.86 -2.99
C PRO A 128 -18.67 2.35 -3.01
N SER A 129 -19.88 1.91 -2.72
CA SER A 129 -20.27 0.49 -2.57
C SER A 129 -19.96 -0.41 -3.79
N ASN A 130 -19.78 0.18 -4.96
CA ASN A 130 -19.41 -0.52 -6.19
C ASN A 130 -17.89 -0.62 -6.42
N TYR A 131 -17.06 -0.07 -5.53
CA TYR A 131 -15.60 -0.16 -5.65
C TYR A 131 -15.11 -1.48 -5.07
N ASN A 132 -14.73 -2.41 -5.93
CA ASN A 132 -14.21 -3.73 -5.54
C ASN A 132 -13.03 -4.13 -6.45
N GLN A 133 -11.99 -3.31 -6.49
CA GLN A 133 -10.87 -3.51 -7.40
C GLN A 133 -9.60 -4.03 -6.71
N ILE A 134 -9.55 -4.03 -5.37
CA ILE A 134 -8.39 -4.49 -4.60
C ILE A 134 -8.52 -6.00 -4.36
N LYS A 135 -7.47 -6.75 -4.72
CA LYS A 135 -7.45 -8.21 -4.55
C LYS A 135 -6.21 -8.64 -3.76
N PHE A 136 -6.41 -9.59 -2.84
CA PHE A 136 -5.31 -10.26 -2.16
C PHE A 136 -5.00 -11.59 -2.82
N ILE A 137 -3.72 -11.94 -2.91
CA ILE A 137 -3.27 -13.24 -3.40
C ILE A 137 -2.19 -13.81 -2.49
N ASN A 138 -2.17 -15.13 -2.34
CA ASN A 138 -1.14 -15.84 -1.60
C ASN A 138 0.01 -16.27 -2.52
N GLU A 139 -0.31 -16.65 -3.75
CA GLU A 139 0.66 -17.14 -4.73
C GLU A 139 0.63 -16.34 -6.02
N VAL A 140 1.81 -16.14 -6.58
CA VAL A 140 2.03 -15.40 -7.83
C VAL A 140 2.20 -16.34 -9.02
N LYS A 141 2.65 -17.60 -8.75
CA LYS A 141 2.95 -18.59 -9.78
C LYS A 141 1.73 -18.87 -10.67
N GLY A 142 1.94 -18.93 -11.98
CA GLY A 142 0.88 -19.21 -12.96
C GLY A 142 -0.09 -18.05 -13.23
N ARG A 143 0.20 -16.84 -12.72
CA ARG A 143 -0.61 -15.65 -12.96
C ARG A 143 0.14 -14.64 -13.82
N SER A 144 -0.61 -13.90 -14.63
CA SER A 144 -0.08 -12.77 -15.41
C SER A 144 -0.57 -11.45 -14.83
N PHE A 145 0.28 -10.42 -14.90
CA PHE A 145 -0.01 -9.07 -14.43
C PHE A 145 0.47 -8.06 -15.47
N ASP A 146 -0.23 -6.95 -15.61
CA ASP A 146 0.14 -5.88 -16.55
C ASP A 146 1.40 -5.14 -16.10
N ALA A 147 1.57 -5.01 -14.78
CA ALA A 147 2.75 -4.42 -14.16
C ALA A 147 3.01 -5.02 -12.77
N VAL A 148 4.23 -4.87 -12.29
CA VAL A 148 4.67 -5.37 -10.98
C VAL A 148 5.45 -4.31 -10.23
N ILE A 149 5.08 -4.07 -8.98
CA ILE A 149 5.87 -3.31 -8.01
C ILE A 149 6.28 -4.29 -6.91
N ALA A 150 7.57 -4.52 -6.75
CA ALA A 150 8.06 -5.48 -5.75
C ALA A 150 9.15 -4.87 -4.90
N THR A 151 9.02 -5.03 -3.59
CA THR A 151 10.00 -4.60 -2.60
C THR A 151 10.50 -5.81 -1.82
N GLY A 152 11.81 -6.00 -1.71
CA GLY A 152 12.38 -7.16 -1.03
C GLY A 152 13.88 -7.07 -0.79
N THR A 153 14.44 -8.17 -0.29
CA THR A 153 15.90 -8.34 -0.15
C THR A 153 16.58 -8.40 -1.52
N ASP A 154 17.90 -8.29 -1.57
CA ASP A 154 18.64 -8.39 -2.83
C ASP A 154 18.42 -9.73 -3.54
N ASN A 155 18.33 -10.84 -2.78
CA ASN A 155 18.00 -12.16 -3.34
C ASN A 155 16.59 -12.20 -3.92
N SER A 156 15.61 -11.68 -3.19
CA SER A 156 14.23 -11.59 -3.67
C SER A 156 14.12 -10.71 -4.91
N ALA A 157 14.86 -9.59 -4.96
CA ALA A 157 14.86 -8.69 -6.10
C ALA A 157 15.41 -9.35 -7.37
N ASN A 158 16.45 -10.16 -7.25
CA ASN A 158 16.99 -10.92 -8.40
C ASN A 158 15.98 -11.97 -8.90
N TYR A 159 15.32 -12.68 -7.97
CA TYR A 159 14.23 -13.60 -8.31
C TYR A 159 13.08 -12.87 -9.03
N PHE A 160 12.64 -11.72 -8.52
CA PHE A 160 11.56 -10.94 -9.14
C PHE A 160 11.95 -10.43 -10.54
N LYS A 161 13.20 -10.01 -10.74
CA LYS A 161 13.68 -9.60 -12.05
C LYS A 161 13.60 -10.73 -13.09
N TYR A 162 13.97 -11.94 -12.69
CA TYR A 162 13.90 -13.10 -13.55
C TYR A 162 12.44 -13.54 -13.79
N TYR A 163 11.66 -13.65 -12.72
CA TYR A 163 10.30 -14.18 -12.80
C TYR A 163 9.34 -13.25 -13.58
N PHE A 164 9.52 -11.94 -13.47
CA PHE A 164 8.70 -10.93 -14.16
C PHE A 164 9.43 -10.27 -15.32
N LYS A 165 10.33 -10.98 -16.01
CA LYS A 165 11.15 -10.41 -17.08
C LYS A 165 10.31 -9.77 -18.21
N ASP A 166 9.14 -10.31 -18.50
CA ASP A 166 8.25 -9.88 -19.59
C ASP A 166 7.20 -8.83 -19.15
N ALA A 167 7.10 -8.55 -17.85
CA ALA A 167 6.18 -7.53 -17.32
C ALA A 167 6.88 -6.18 -17.12
N LYS A 168 6.10 -5.08 -17.24
CA LYS A 168 6.55 -3.78 -16.77
C LYS A 168 6.76 -3.86 -15.25
N ARG A 169 7.95 -3.47 -14.76
CA ARG A 169 8.26 -3.69 -13.34
C ARG A 169 9.08 -2.60 -12.70
N ILE A 170 8.76 -2.32 -11.44
CA ILE A 170 9.57 -1.55 -10.51
C ILE A 170 10.00 -2.49 -9.40
N ILE A 171 11.29 -2.78 -9.30
CA ILE A 171 11.83 -3.67 -8.27
C ILE A 171 12.76 -2.87 -7.39
N ARG A 172 12.37 -2.75 -6.11
CA ARG A 172 13.13 -2.05 -5.08
C ARG A 172 13.94 -3.05 -4.26
N LYS A 173 15.25 -2.86 -4.23
CA LYS A 173 16.17 -3.62 -3.40
C LYS A 173 16.23 -3.03 -1.98
N LYS A 174 16.82 -3.78 -1.06
CA LYS A 174 17.14 -3.30 0.28
C LYS A 174 17.99 -2.03 0.19
N ARG A 175 17.50 -0.96 0.78
CA ARG A 175 18.29 0.27 0.95
C ARG A 175 19.11 0.15 2.22
N ARG A 176 20.36 0.59 2.17
CA ARG A 176 21.24 0.72 3.34
C ARG A 176 21.41 2.21 3.60
N SER A 177 21.19 2.65 4.83
CA SER A 177 21.54 3.98 5.31
C SER A 177 22.53 3.83 6.46
N ILE A 178 23.51 4.70 6.51
CA ILE A 178 24.47 4.81 7.61
C ILE A 178 24.23 6.18 8.23
N ALA A 179 23.93 6.21 9.51
CA ALA A 179 23.97 7.45 10.27
C ALA A 179 25.43 7.69 10.69
N ILE A 180 25.96 8.87 10.41
CA ILE A 180 27.26 9.34 10.83
C ILE A 180 27.05 10.33 11.96
#